data_94f83deb135c53edc6281e2af8513644
#
_entry.id   94f83deb135c53edc6281e2af8513644
#
_cell.length_a   1.000
_cell.length_b   1.000
_cell.length_c   1.000
_cell.angle_alpha   90.00
_cell.angle_beta   90.00
_cell.angle_gamma   90.00
#
_symmetry.space_group_name_H-M   'P 1'
#
loop_
_entity.id
_entity.type
_entity.pdbx_description
1 polymer ?
#
loop_
_entity_poly.entity_id
_entity_poly.type
_entity_poly.pdbx_seq_one_letter_code
_entity_poly.pdbx_strand_id
1 'polypeptide(L)'
;MPRDLNIVVLAGGVGGSRFLRGVRAAVRDDSGSTVTAIVNTGDDMWLAGLRITPDLDTILYTLAGINDEQRGWGRLGETERVSAELQAWGVGWPWFTLGDLDLGAHIARTSWLREGVPLSDIVTRLTARWPLGVRLIPSTDDEVETWVEVDDPDTGIRSMHFQEWWVKHRSGLPARRFEQRGVADATPAAGVLDAIRDADVVVIGPSNPVVSIGTILGIPGIADALRETAAPVVGVSPIIGGAVVRGMADACLTAIGVDTSADAVGLHYGTRSSGGLLDGWLVDTVDEALVPGIEAAGLTARAVPLWLRDPETSAALASEVLSLAADVRR
;
A
#
# COMPACT_ATOMS: atom_id res chain seq x y z
N MET A 1 -11.88 30.26 3.74
CA MET A 1 -12.52 28.98 4.08
C MET A 1 -11.63 27.90 3.57
N PRO A 2 -11.28 26.90 4.37
CA PRO A 2 -10.62 25.72 3.83
C PRO A 2 -11.50 25.18 2.70
N ARG A 3 -10.90 24.88 1.57
CA ARG A 3 -11.61 24.32 0.42
C ARG A 3 -11.78 22.83 0.68
N ASP A 4 -12.98 22.30 0.49
CA ASP A 4 -13.21 20.87 0.52
C ASP A 4 -12.29 20.18 -0.49
N LEU A 5 -11.55 19.13 -0.06
CA LEU A 5 -10.56 18.45 -0.88
C LEU A 5 -10.97 16.99 -1.13
N ASN A 6 -10.83 16.55 -2.37
CA ASN A 6 -10.86 15.14 -2.74
C ASN A 6 -9.42 14.61 -2.73
N ILE A 7 -9.05 13.84 -1.72
CA ILE A 7 -7.70 13.30 -1.53
C ILE A 7 -7.70 11.83 -1.92
N VAL A 8 -6.80 11.47 -2.83
CA VAL A 8 -6.56 10.07 -3.22
C VAL A 8 -5.23 9.61 -2.70
N VAL A 9 -5.16 8.43 -2.07
CA VAL A 9 -3.93 7.85 -1.54
C VAL A 9 -3.74 6.46 -2.13
N LEU A 10 -2.60 6.23 -2.80
CA LEU A 10 -2.16 4.90 -3.17
C LEU A 10 -1.45 4.28 -1.97
N ALA A 11 -1.92 3.12 -1.51
CA ALA A 11 -1.43 2.52 -0.27
C ALA A 11 -1.43 0.99 -0.29
N GLY A 12 -0.51 0.41 0.48
CA GLY A 12 -0.48 -0.99 0.85
C GLY A 12 0.14 -1.17 2.23
N GLY A 13 -0.20 -2.26 2.92
CA GLY A 13 0.39 -2.68 4.17
C GLY A 13 0.28 -1.72 5.35
N VAL A 14 1.15 -1.95 6.34
CA VAL A 14 1.11 -1.24 7.63
C VAL A 14 1.52 0.23 7.50
N GLY A 15 2.50 0.55 6.65
CA GLY A 15 2.93 1.94 6.42
C GLY A 15 1.79 2.79 5.85
N GLY A 16 1.17 2.28 4.77
CA GLY A 16 0.01 2.93 4.14
C GLY A 16 -1.19 3.07 5.07
N SER A 17 -1.49 2.05 5.88
CA SER A 17 -2.61 2.09 6.82
C SER A 17 -2.45 3.15 7.91
N ARG A 18 -1.24 3.29 8.48
CA ARG A 18 -0.92 4.32 9.48
C ARG A 18 -0.96 5.72 8.88
N PHE A 19 -0.44 5.86 7.66
CA PHE A 19 -0.49 7.12 6.93
C PHE A 19 -1.95 7.54 6.64
N LEU A 20 -2.80 6.63 6.16
CA LEU A 20 -4.22 6.88 5.93
C LEU A 20 -4.97 7.31 7.19
N ARG A 21 -4.63 6.75 8.36
CA ARG A 21 -5.16 7.20 9.65
C ARG A 21 -4.80 8.67 9.91
N GLY A 22 -3.58 9.06 9.55
CA GLY A 22 -3.12 10.45 9.63
C GLY A 22 -3.85 11.38 8.66
N VAL A 23 -4.00 10.98 7.39
CA VAL A 23 -4.73 11.78 6.38
C VAL A 23 -6.17 12.01 6.83
N ARG A 24 -6.87 10.96 7.30
CA ARG A 24 -8.21 11.07 7.87
C ARG A 24 -8.27 12.05 9.04
N ALA A 25 -7.28 12.02 9.94
CA ALA A 25 -7.25 12.91 11.10
C ALA A 25 -6.99 14.37 10.69
N ALA A 26 -6.11 14.60 9.71
CA ALA A 26 -5.79 15.94 9.22
C ALA A 26 -6.97 16.66 8.56
N VAL A 27 -7.93 15.91 7.98
CA VAL A 27 -9.12 16.51 7.32
C VAL A 27 -10.40 16.36 8.13
N ARG A 28 -10.33 15.82 9.36
CA ARG A 28 -11.52 15.48 10.17
C ARG A 28 -12.40 16.68 10.50
N ASP A 29 -11.79 17.84 10.69
CA ASP A 29 -12.51 19.08 11.03
C ASP A 29 -13.02 19.84 9.80
N ASP A 30 -12.69 19.32 8.60
CA ASP A 30 -13.07 19.87 7.30
C ASP A 30 -14.25 19.04 6.76
N SER A 31 -15.47 19.51 7.01
CA SER A 31 -16.70 18.71 6.89
C SER A 31 -17.05 18.29 5.45
N GLY A 32 -16.36 18.83 4.43
CA GLY A 32 -16.59 18.54 3.01
C GLY A 32 -15.48 17.74 2.34
N SER A 33 -14.31 17.58 2.98
CA SER A 33 -13.20 16.83 2.38
C SER A 33 -13.43 15.32 2.37
N THR A 34 -13.03 14.66 1.28
CA THR A 34 -13.13 13.20 1.11
C THR A 34 -11.75 12.55 0.99
N VAL A 35 -11.60 11.34 1.51
CA VAL A 35 -10.38 10.54 1.36
C VAL A 35 -10.73 9.21 0.70
N THR A 36 -10.07 8.90 -0.41
CA THR A 36 -10.17 7.61 -1.09
C THR A 36 -8.80 6.94 -1.09
N ALA A 37 -8.73 5.70 -0.64
CA ALA A 37 -7.53 4.88 -0.73
C ALA A 37 -7.67 3.87 -1.86
N ILE A 38 -6.72 3.89 -2.81
CA ILE A 38 -6.51 2.86 -3.82
C ILE A 38 -5.52 1.86 -3.22
N VAL A 39 -6.00 0.65 -2.93
CA VAL A 39 -5.27 -0.31 -2.12
C VAL A 39 -4.69 -1.42 -2.99
N ASN A 40 -3.43 -1.76 -2.71
CA ASN A 40 -2.72 -2.87 -3.34
C ASN A 40 -3.49 -4.20 -3.21
N THR A 41 -3.54 -4.94 -4.31
CA THR A 41 -4.12 -6.29 -4.42
C THR A 41 -3.08 -7.36 -4.81
N GLY A 42 -1.81 -6.96 -5.00
CA GLY A 42 -0.76 -7.88 -5.43
C GLY A 42 -0.31 -8.90 -4.39
N ASP A 43 -0.64 -8.68 -3.13
CA ASP A 43 -0.35 -9.60 -2.03
C ASP A 43 -1.49 -10.61 -1.79
N ASP A 44 -2.59 -10.44 -2.54
CA ASP A 44 -3.78 -11.28 -2.44
C ASP A 44 -3.48 -12.71 -2.88
N MET A 45 -4.11 -13.68 -2.20
CA MET A 45 -3.86 -15.09 -2.47
C MET A 45 -5.06 -15.98 -2.15
N TRP A 46 -5.04 -17.18 -2.71
CA TRP A 46 -5.93 -18.25 -2.30
C TRP A 46 -5.24 -19.14 -1.26
N LEU A 47 -5.83 -19.28 -0.07
CA LEU A 47 -5.33 -20.13 1.00
C LEU A 47 -6.49 -20.94 1.60
N ALA A 48 -6.33 -22.25 1.67
CA ALA A 48 -7.38 -23.15 2.17
C ALA A 48 -8.75 -22.94 1.51
N GLY A 49 -8.77 -22.53 0.22
CA GLY A 49 -9.99 -22.24 -0.53
C GLY A 49 -10.66 -20.90 -0.18
N LEU A 50 -9.99 -20.04 0.57
CA LEU A 50 -10.42 -18.68 0.91
C LEU A 50 -9.57 -17.64 0.19
N ARG A 51 -10.19 -16.56 -0.27
CA ARG A 51 -9.47 -15.38 -0.79
C ARG A 51 -9.03 -14.50 0.38
N ILE A 52 -7.72 -14.36 0.53
CA ILE A 52 -7.06 -13.53 1.54
C ILE A 52 -6.58 -12.26 0.85
N THR A 53 -6.85 -11.08 1.44
CA THR A 53 -6.45 -9.77 0.88
C THR A 53 -5.69 -8.97 1.94
N PRO A 54 -4.39 -9.26 2.17
CA PRO A 54 -3.64 -8.79 3.34
C PRO A 54 -3.61 -7.27 3.50
N ASP A 55 -3.40 -6.54 2.40
CA ASP A 55 -3.29 -5.09 2.45
C ASP A 55 -4.64 -4.41 2.68
N LEU A 56 -5.71 -4.88 2.01
CA LEU A 56 -7.07 -4.40 2.23
C LEU A 56 -7.52 -4.63 3.67
N ASP A 57 -7.27 -5.84 4.22
CA ASP A 57 -7.66 -6.19 5.58
C ASP A 57 -6.86 -5.38 6.61
N THR A 58 -5.56 -5.22 6.41
CA THR A 58 -4.70 -4.38 7.27
C THR A 58 -5.20 -2.93 7.32
N ILE A 59 -5.51 -2.35 6.18
CA ILE A 59 -6.00 -0.95 6.10
C ILE A 59 -7.40 -0.86 6.73
N LEU A 60 -8.31 -1.78 6.40
CA LEU A 60 -9.64 -1.84 6.98
C LEU A 60 -9.58 -1.90 8.51
N TYR A 61 -8.81 -2.86 9.06
CA TYR A 61 -8.74 -3.06 10.51
C TYR A 61 -8.07 -1.89 11.23
N THR A 62 -7.03 -1.30 10.62
CA THR A 62 -6.36 -0.11 11.17
C THR A 62 -7.31 1.09 11.24
N LEU A 63 -8.05 1.37 10.16
CA LEU A 63 -9.00 2.49 10.11
C LEU A 63 -10.22 2.25 11.00
N ALA A 64 -10.64 1.00 11.18
CA ALA A 64 -11.70 0.61 12.09
C ALA A 64 -11.26 0.61 13.57
N GLY A 65 -9.95 0.69 13.86
CA GLY A 65 -9.41 0.65 15.23
C GLY A 65 -9.53 -0.73 15.89
N ILE A 66 -9.52 -1.80 15.10
CA ILE A 66 -9.68 -3.19 15.56
C ILE A 66 -8.49 -4.07 15.21
N ASN A 67 -7.43 -3.52 14.64
CA ASN A 67 -6.19 -4.22 14.33
C ASN A 67 -5.39 -4.54 15.60
N ASP A 68 -4.66 -5.65 15.59
CA ASP A 68 -3.67 -5.95 16.62
C ASP A 68 -2.34 -5.24 16.30
N GLU A 69 -2.12 -4.09 16.94
CA GLU A 69 -0.90 -3.28 16.70
C GLU A 69 0.37 -3.96 17.23
N GLN A 70 0.26 -4.87 18.22
CA GLN A 70 1.42 -5.59 18.79
C GLN A 70 1.88 -6.68 17.84
N ARG A 71 0.96 -7.49 17.34
CA ARG A 71 1.25 -8.51 16.31
C ARG A 71 1.60 -7.88 14.97
N GLY A 72 0.96 -6.76 14.64
CA GLY A 72 1.11 -6.04 13.39
C GLY A 72 0.33 -6.63 12.22
N TRP A 73 -0.59 -7.58 12.49
CA TRP A 73 -1.54 -8.18 11.56
C TRP A 73 -2.73 -8.76 12.32
N GLY A 74 -3.84 -9.01 11.61
CA GLY A 74 -5.05 -9.57 12.18
C GLY A 74 -5.82 -8.61 13.07
N ARG A 75 -6.77 -9.13 13.82
CA ARG A 75 -7.69 -8.37 14.64
C ARG A 75 -7.41 -8.55 16.13
N LEU A 76 -7.62 -7.49 16.89
CA LEU A 76 -7.47 -7.52 18.34
C LEU A 76 -8.43 -8.52 18.99
N GLY A 77 -7.92 -9.37 19.89
CA GLY A 77 -8.71 -10.30 20.68
C GLY A 77 -9.15 -11.57 19.97
N GLU A 78 -8.62 -11.86 18.79
CA GLU A 78 -8.91 -13.11 18.08
C GLU A 78 -8.07 -14.30 18.60
N THR A 79 -8.52 -15.51 18.28
CA THR A 79 -7.83 -16.76 18.58
C THR A 79 -7.36 -17.48 17.32
N GLU A 80 -6.42 -18.41 17.47
CA GLU A 80 -5.85 -19.20 16.36
C GLU A 80 -6.37 -20.65 16.32
N ARG A 81 -7.49 -20.92 17.00
CA ARG A 81 -8.02 -22.29 17.13
C ARG A 81 -8.35 -22.93 15.79
N VAL A 82 -8.96 -22.17 14.88
CA VAL A 82 -9.30 -22.67 13.54
C VAL A 82 -8.03 -22.94 12.73
N SER A 83 -7.03 -22.06 12.78
CA SER A 83 -5.74 -22.31 12.14
C SER A 83 -5.06 -23.56 12.65
N ALA A 84 -5.08 -23.81 13.95
CA ALA A 84 -4.53 -25.02 14.55
C ALA A 84 -5.26 -26.29 14.06
N GLU A 85 -6.58 -26.27 13.95
CA GLU A 85 -7.36 -27.38 13.39
C GLU A 85 -7.04 -27.61 11.91
N LEU A 86 -6.97 -26.55 11.09
CA LEU A 86 -6.60 -26.67 9.68
C LEU A 86 -5.21 -27.30 9.52
N GLN A 87 -4.24 -26.91 10.35
CA GLN A 87 -2.90 -27.49 10.36
C GLN A 87 -2.91 -28.97 10.74
N ALA A 88 -3.72 -29.36 11.72
CA ALA A 88 -3.88 -30.76 12.12
C ALA A 88 -4.45 -31.64 10.99
N TRP A 89 -5.26 -31.06 10.10
CA TRP A 89 -5.79 -31.71 8.90
C TRP A 89 -4.85 -31.60 7.69
N GLY A 90 -3.69 -30.90 7.81
CA GLY A 90 -2.76 -30.66 6.69
C GLY A 90 -3.31 -29.70 5.64
N VAL A 91 -4.22 -28.79 6.01
CA VAL A 91 -4.85 -27.82 5.11
C VAL A 91 -4.20 -26.45 5.30
N GLY A 92 -3.93 -25.77 4.19
CA GLY A 92 -3.30 -24.44 4.15
C GLY A 92 -1.79 -24.48 4.29
N TRP A 93 -1.21 -23.35 4.64
CA TRP A 93 0.24 -23.21 4.82
C TRP A 93 0.57 -23.20 6.33
N PRO A 94 1.35 -24.15 6.85
CA PRO A 94 1.61 -24.26 8.29
C PRO A 94 2.29 -23.03 8.90
N TRP A 95 2.91 -22.21 8.08
CA TRP A 95 3.65 -21.00 8.46
C TRP A 95 2.79 -19.71 8.31
N PHE A 96 1.56 -19.81 7.80
CA PHE A 96 0.66 -18.67 7.64
C PHE A 96 -0.57 -18.83 8.53
N THR A 97 -0.60 -18.08 9.62
CA THR A 97 -1.66 -18.16 10.62
C THR A 97 -2.74 -17.12 10.36
N LEU A 98 -3.99 -17.53 10.44
CA LEU A 98 -5.17 -16.66 10.39
C LEU A 98 -5.89 -16.71 11.73
N GLY A 99 -6.34 -15.57 12.22
CA GLY A 99 -7.20 -15.49 13.39
C GLY A 99 -8.65 -15.84 13.06
N ASP A 100 -9.42 -16.22 14.07
CA ASP A 100 -10.83 -16.63 13.89
C ASP A 100 -11.75 -15.49 13.46
N LEU A 101 -11.50 -14.27 13.92
CA LEU A 101 -12.27 -13.09 13.51
C LEU A 101 -11.89 -12.64 12.08
N ASP A 102 -10.62 -12.77 11.72
CA ASP A 102 -10.11 -12.52 10.38
C ASP A 102 -10.67 -13.53 9.38
N LEU A 103 -10.68 -14.82 9.75
CA LEU A 103 -11.33 -15.88 8.98
C LEU A 103 -12.80 -15.57 8.66
N GLY A 104 -13.51 -14.93 9.57
CA GLY A 104 -14.88 -14.49 9.32
C GLY A 104 -14.99 -13.54 8.12
N ALA A 105 -14.05 -12.61 7.97
CA ALA A 105 -13.99 -11.71 6.82
C ALA A 105 -13.63 -12.46 5.53
N HIS A 106 -12.65 -13.38 5.58
CA HIS A 106 -12.23 -14.18 4.44
C HIS A 106 -13.32 -15.10 3.93
N ILE A 107 -14.10 -15.73 4.83
CA ILE A 107 -15.23 -16.59 4.48
C ILE A 107 -16.33 -15.74 3.82
N ALA A 108 -16.69 -14.60 4.39
CA ALA A 108 -17.69 -13.70 3.82
C ALA A 108 -17.28 -13.21 2.42
N ARG A 109 -16.04 -12.72 2.27
CA ARG A 109 -15.46 -12.30 0.99
C ARG A 109 -15.53 -13.42 -0.04
N THR A 110 -15.05 -14.62 0.31
CA THR A 110 -15.01 -15.76 -0.60
C THR A 110 -16.41 -16.21 -1.01
N SER A 111 -17.39 -16.15 -0.09
CA SER A 111 -18.78 -16.47 -0.41
C SER A 111 -19.32 -15.53 -1.49
N TRP A 112 -19.14 -14.22 -1.33
CA TRP A 112 -19.61 -13.24 -2.31
C TRP A 112 -18.83 -13.30 -3.65
N LEU A 113 -17.52 -13.57 -3.63
CA LEU A 113 -16.76 -13.81 -4.86
C LEU A 113 -17.34 -15.00 -5.66
N ARG A 114 -17.72 -16.08 -4.98
CA ARG A 114 -18.36 -17.24 -5.62
C ARG A 114 -19.75 -16.94 -6.19
N GLU A 115 -20.42 -15.91 -5.68
CA GLU A 115 -21.67 -15.38 -6.22
C GLU A 115 -21.44 -14.42 -7.41
N GLY A 116 -20.18 -14.18 -7.78
CA GLY A 116 -19.79 -13.26 -8.87
C GLY A 116 -19.78 -11.79 -8.48
N VAL A 117 -19.79 -11.46 -7.17
CA VAL A 117 -19.68 -10.07 -6.71
C VAL A 117 -18.23 -9.61 -6.86
N PRO A 118 -17.96 -8.46 -7.51
CA PRO A 118 -16.61 -7.96 -7.66
C PRO A 118 -16.00 -7.54 -6.32
N LEU A 119 -14.66 -7.60 -6.20
CA LEU A 119 -13.94 -7.30 -4.95
C LEU A 119 -14.23 -5.88 -4.44
N SER A 120 -14.36 -4.89 -5.32
CA SER A 120 -14.69 -3.50 -5.01
C SER A 120 -16.04 -3.36 -4.27
N ASP A 121 -17.06 -4.10 -4.72
CA ASP A 121 -18.35 -4.14 -4.05
C ASP A 121 -18.28 -4.89 -2.72
N ILE A 122 -17.49 -5.95 -2.65
CA ILE A 122 -17.24 -6.71 -1.41
C ILE A 122 -16.54 -5.83 -0.38
N VAL A 123 -15.53 -5.07 -0.77
CA VAL A 123 -14.86 -4.10 0.12
C VAL A 123 -15.86 -3.08 0.66
N THR A 124 -16.76 -2.57 -0.20
CA THR A 124 -17.83 -1.67 0.23
C THR A 124 -18.75 -2.33 1.28
N ARG A 125 -19.14 -3.60 1.10
CA ARG A 125 -19.95 -4.35 2.09
C ARG A 125 -19.20 -4.56 3.41
N LEU A 126 -17.91 -4.94 3.36
CA LEU A 126 -17.10 -5.17 4.56
C LEU A 126 -16.88 -3.87 5.34
N THR A 127 -16.60 -2.77 4.66
CA THR A 127 -16.33 -1.46 5.27
C THR A 127 -17.59 -0.82 5.87
N ALA A 128 -18.77 -1.13 5.36
CA ALA A 128 -20.04 -0.61 5.90
C ALA A 128 -20.28 -0.93 7.38
N ARG A 129 -19.55 -1.91 7.93
CA ARG A 129 -19.64 -2.28 9.35
C ARG A 129 -19.03 -1.21 10.28
N TRP A 130 -18.11 -0.38 9.79
CA TRP A 130 -17.39 0.61 10.60
C TRP A 130 -17.34 1.98 9.91
N PRO A 131 -17.45 3.08 10.67
CA PRO A 131 -17.32 4.42 10.12
C PRO A 131 -15.83 4.74 9.86
N LEU A 132 -15.28 4.27 8.75
CA LEU A 132 -13.85 4.41 8.46
C LEU A 132 -13.43 5.86 8.21
N GLY A 133 -14.30 6.72 7.67
CA GLY A 133 -13.97 8.07 7.22
C GLY A 133 -13.02 8.10 6.01
N VAL A 134 -12.79 6.93 5.39
CA VAL A 134 -11.98 6.75 4.18
C VAL A 134 -12.71 5.74 3.30
N ARG A 135 -12.87 6.04 2.02
CA ARG A 135 -13.37 5.09 1.03
C ARG A 135 -12.21 4.19 0.60
N LEU A 136 -12.36 2.88 0.73
CA LEU A 136 -11.39 1.90 0.24
C LEU A 136 -11.83 1.35 -1.11
N ILE A 137 -10.92 1.34 -2.09
CA ILE A 137 -11.11 0.73 -3.40
C ILE A 137 -9.90 -0.20 -3.65
N PRO A 138 -10.08 -1.48 -3.98
CA PRO A 138 -8.98 -2.32 -4.45
C PRO A 138 -8.42 -1.74 -5.75
N SER A 139 -7.14 -1.91 -6.02
CA SER A 139 -6.55 -1.40 -7.26
C SER A 139 -7.15 -2.06 -8.50
N THR A 140 -7.58 -3.32 -8.37
CA THR A 140 -8.29 -4.09 -9.40
C THR A 140 -9.26 -5.09 -8.77
N ASP A 141 -10.29 -5.48 -9.51
CA ASP A 141 -11.18 -6.60 -9.19
C ASP A 141 -10.62 -7.93 -9.73
N ASP A 142 -9.63 -7.87 -10.63
CA ASP A 142 -9.00 -9.03 -11.24
C ASP A 142 -7.97 -9.67 -10.27
N GLU A 143 -7.68 -10.96 -10.47
CA GLU A 143 -6.70 -11.66 -9.67
C GLU A 143 -5.28 -11.29 -10.11
N VAL A 144 -4.58 -10.56 -9.25
CA VAL A 144 -3.16 -10.23 -9.40
C VAL A 144 -2.42 -10.75 -8.18
N GLU A 145 -1.32 -11.49 -8.42
CA GLU A 145 -0.50 -12.07 -7.37
C GLU A 145 0.98 -11.77 -7.58
N THR A 146 1.67 -11.35 -6.52
CA THR A 146 3.11 -11.13 -6.56
C THR A 146 3.85 -12.44 -6.31
N TRP A 147 4.72 -12.81 -7.24
CA TRP A 147 5.62 -13.94 -7.15
C TRP A 147 7.06 -13.47 -7.13
N VAL A 148 7.92 -14.22 -6.44
CA VAL A 148 9.34 -13.90 -6.27
C VAL A 148 10.17 -15.02 -6.85
N GLU A 149 11.06 -14.68 -7.77
CA GLU A 149 12.14 -15.58 -8.21
C GLU A 149 13.33 -15.36 -7.28
N VAL A 150 13.83 -16.42 -6.67
CA VAL A 150 14.91 -16.38 -5.67
C VAL A 150 16.06 -17.30 -6.04
N ASP A 151 17.25 -16.96 -5.53
CA ASP A 151 18.39 -17.87 -5.46
C ASP A 151 18.30 -18.67 -4.14
N ASP A 152 17.80 -19.89 -4.23
CA ASP A 152 17.73 -20.79 -3.07
C ASP A 152 19.02 -21.62 -3.01
N PRO A 153 19.79 -21.56 -1.91
CA PRO A 153 21.09 -22.24 -1.80
C PRO A 153 20.99 -23.77 -1.89
N ASP A 154 19.83 -24.34 -1.56
CA ASP A 154 19.61 -25.78 -1.54
C ASP A 154 19.04 -26.32 -2.86
N THR A 155 18.20 -25.54 -3.55
CA THR A 155 17.42 -25.99 -4.70
C THR A 155 17.70 -25.21 -6.00
N GLY A 156 18.52 -24.16 -5.93
CA GLY A 156 18.81 -23.27 -7.07
C GLY A 156 17.71 -22.25 -7.31
N ILE A 157 17.60 -21.77 -8.53
CA ILE A 157 16.61 -20.75 -8.90
C ILE A 157 15.20 -21.35 -8.85
N ARG A 158 14.31 -20.73 -8.07
CA ARG A 158 12.90 -21.11 -8.02
C ARG A 158 11.97 -19.92 -7.80
N SER A 159 10.73 -20.08 -8.19
CA SER A 159 9.69 -19.09 -7.98
C SER A 159 8.75 -19.52 -6.86
N MET A 160 8.36 -18.58 -6.01
CA MET A 160 7.40 -18.79 -4.93
C MET A 160 6.48 -17.60 -4.79
N HIS A 161 5.33 -17.79 -4.13
CA HIS A 161 4.43 -16.70 -3.80
C HIS A 161 5.12 -15.70 -2.83
N PHE A 162 4.85 -14.40 -2.99
CA PHE A 162 5.45 -13.34 -2.18
C PHE A 162 5.29 -13.59 -0.66
N GLN A 163 4.11 -14.04 -0.22
CA GLN A 163 3.87 -14.33 1.19
C GLN A 163 4.74 -15.49 1.71
N GLU A 164 5.08 -16.49 0.88
CA GLU A 164 6.02 -17.54 1.25
C GLU A 164 7.42 -16.96 1.45
N TRP A 165 7.89 -16.16 0.53
CA TRP A 165 9.19 -15.49 0.63
C TRP A 165 9.26 -14.56 1.84
N TRP A 166 8.20 -13.77 2.06
CA TRP A 166 8.13 -12.80 3.15
C TRP A 166 7.94 -13.45 4.52
N VAL A 167 6.89 -14.25 4.70
CA VAL A 167 6.48 -14.75 6.02
C VAL A 167 7.31 -15.96 6.43
N LYS A 168 7.43 -16.96 5.54
CA LYS A 168 8.15 -18.21 5.84
C LYS A 168 9.66 -18.02 5.82
N HIS A 169 10.18 -17.39 4.79
CA HIS A 169 11.62 -17.21 4.61
C HIS A 169 12.13 -15.88 5.15
N ARG A 170 11.25 -14.99 5.66
CA ARG A 170 11.59 -13.67 6.23
C ARG A 170 12.47 -12.85 5.30
N SER A 171 12.19 -12.88 4.00
CA SER A 171 12.99 -12.29 2.93
C SER A 171 14.48 -12.69 2.92
N GLY A 172 14.85 -13.77 3.60
CA GLY A 172 16.24 -14.23 3.72
C GLY A 172 16.80 -14.90 2.47
N LEU A 173 15.95 -15.27 1.49
CA LEU A 173 16.40 -15.77 0.19
C LEU A 173 16.60 -14.59 -0.75
N PRO A 174 17.79 -14.45 -1.40
CA PRO A 174 18.03 -13.35 -2.33
C PRO A 174 17.02 -13.33 -3.47
N ALA A 175 16.24 -12.25 -3.56
CA ALA A 175 15.28 -12.05 -4.61
C ALA A 175 15.99 -11.59 -5.89
N ARG A 176 15.72 -12.27 -7.01
CA ARG A 176 16.19 -11.90 -8.33
C ARG A 176 15.22 -10.99 -9.06
N ARG A 177 13.93 -11.29 -8.91
CA ARG A 177 12.86 -10.61 -9.63
C ARG A 177 11.53 -10.76 -8.90
N PHE A 178 10.73 -9.72 -8.97
CA PHE A 178 9.31 -9.74 -8.61
C PHE A 178 8.47 -9.77 -9.89
N GLU A 179 7.45 -10.60 -9.91
CA GLU A 179 6.52 -10.76 -11.03
C GLU A 179 5.10 -10.61 -10.51
N GLN A 180 4.39 -9.62 -11.00
CA GLN A 180 2.95 -9.45 -10.71
C GLN A 180 2.16 -10.23 -11.75
N ARG A 181 1.83 -11.49 -11.45
CA ARG A 181 1.06 -12.36 -12.33
C ARG A 181 -0.36 -11.87 -12.47
N GLY A 182 -0.87 -11.85 -13.68
CA GLY A 182 -2.18 -11.33 -14.01
C GLY A 182 -2.24 -9.82 -14.25
N VAL A 183 -1.22 -9.04 -13.84
CA VAL A 183 -1.26 -7.57 -13.90
C VAL A 183 -1.43 -7.03 -15.32
N ALA A 184 -0.83 -7.67 -16.32
CA ALA A 184 -0.87 -7.19 -17.70
C ALA A 184 -2.28 -7.21 -18.33
N ASP A 185 -3.13 -8.12 -17.87
CA ASP A 185 -4.50 -8.29 -18.34
C ASP A 185 -5.54 -7.69 -17.36
N ALA A 186 -5.08 -7.19 -16.22
CA ALA A 186 -5.94 -6.60 -15.20
C ALA A 186 -6.48 -5.25 -15.64
N THR A 187 -7.66 -4.91 -15.11
CA THR A 187 -8.30 -3.61 -15.29
C THR A 187 -8.44 -2.90 -13.94
N PRO A 188 -8.32 -1.57 -13.90
CA PRO A 188 -8.58 -0.82 -12.66
C PRO A 188 -10.00 -1.10 -12.15
N ALA A 189 -10.15 -1.35 -10.86
CA ALA A 189 -11.47 -1.53 -10.26
C ALA A 189 -12.35 -0.30 -10.45
N ALA A 190 -13.67 -0.51 -10.39
CA ALA A 190 -14.65 0.54 -10.60
C ALA A 190 -14.41 1.75 -9.68
N GLY A 191 -14.25 2.93 -10.27
CA GLY A 191 -14.03 4.20 -9.57
C GLY A 191 -12.56 4.54 -9.28
N VAL A 192 -11.57 3.70 -9.63
CA VAL A 192 -10.13 4.00 -9.44
C VAL A 192 -9.71 5.16 -10.33
N LEU A 193 -9.95 5.08 -11.64
CA LEU A 193 -9.55 6.13 -12.59
C LEU A 193 -10.33 7.42 -12.35
N ASP A 194 -11.62 7.31 -12.02
CA ASP A 194 -12.44 8.48 -11.69
C ASP A 194 -11.93 9.18 -10.44
N ALA A 195 -11.57 8.43 -9.38
CA ALA A 195 -11.01 9.01 -8.16
C ALA A 195 -9.71 9.80 -8.46
N ILE A 196 -8.80 9.25 -9.28
CA ILE A 196 -7.55 9.92 -9.65
C ILE A 196 -7.83 11.18 -10.48
N ARG A 197 -8.75 11.12 -11.45
CA ARG A 197 -9.09 12.26 -12.32
C ARG A 197 -9.73 13.39 -11.54
N ASP A 198 -10.63 13.07 -10.61
CA ASP A 198 -11.44 14.04 -9.87
C ASP A 198 -10.77 14.48 -8.56
N ALA A 199 -9.53 14.04 -8.31
CA ALA A 199 -8.76 14.39 -7.13
C ALA A 199 -8.35 15.87 -7.13
N ASP A 200 -8.26 16.46 -5.93
CA ASP A 200 -7.56 17.73 -5.68
C ASP A 200 -6.10 17.50 -5.30
N VAL A 201 -5.78 16.34 -4.73
CA VAL A 201 -4.43 15.87 -4.38
C VAL A 201 -4.36 14.36 -4.52
N VAL A 202 -3.30 13.86 -5.15
CA VAL A 202 -2.97 12.43 -5.14
C VAL A 202 -1.69 12.21 -4.33
N VAL A 203 -1.71 11.21 -3.46
CA VAL A 203 -0.57 10.87 -2.60
C VAL A 203 -0.10 9.44 -2.87
N ILE A 204 1.18 9.28 -3.14
CA ILE A 204 1.84 7.97 -3.06
C ILE A 204 2.32 7.80 -1.62
N GLY A 205 1.60 6.96 -0.85
CA GLY A 205 1.88 6.71 0.56
C GLY A 205 3.21 5.98 0.81
N PRO A 206 3.72 5.96 2.05
CA PRO A 206 4.99 5.31 2.42
C PRO A 206 4.84 3.78 2.48
N SER A 207 4.39 3.20 1.38
CA SER A 207 4.24 1.75 1.16
C SER A 207 5.41 1.22 0.34
N ASN A 208 5.58 -0.10 0.29
CA ASN A 208 6.67 -0.71 -0.48
C ASN A 208 6.62 -0.27 -1.96
N PRO A 209 7.70 0.32 -2.49
CA PRO A 209 7.70 0.87 -3.86
C PRO A 209 7.55 -0.19 -4.95
N VAL A 210 7.92 -1.44 -4.67
CA VAL A 210 7.95 -2.52 -5.66
C VAL A 210 6.68 -3.36 -5.59
N VAL A 211 6.41 -3.96 -4.44
CA VAL A 211 5.34 -4.96 -4.31
C VAL A 211 3.98 -4.37 -3.90
N SER A 212 3.93 -3.13 -3.41
CA SER A 212 2.66 -2.45 -3.15
C SER A 212 2.38 -1.37 -4.19
N ILE A 213 3.13 -0.28 -4.19
CA ILE A 213 2.92 0.83 -5.14
C ILE A 213 3.21 0.37 -6.58
N GLY A 214 4.30 -0.37 -6.80
CA GLY A 214 4.65 -0.89 -8.12
C GLY A 214 3.56 -1.79 -8.71
N THR A 215 2.88 -2.59 -7.90
CA THR A 215 1.75 -3.40 -8.34
C THR A 215 0.56 -2.53 -8.75
N ILE A 216 0.18 -1.54 -7.92
CA ILE A 216 -0.90 -0.59 -8.26
C ILE A 216 -0.59 0.11 -9.59
N LEU A 217 0.63 0.61 -9.75
CA LEU A 217 1.09 1.31 -10.96
C LEU A 217 1.19 0.39 -12.19
N GLY A 218 1.40 -0.91 -11.97
CA GLY A 218 1.48 -1.91 -13.02
C GLY A 218 0.12 -2.25 -13.66
N ILE A 219 -0.99 -1.95 -13.00
CA ILE A 219 -2.33 -2.13 -13.56
C ILE A 219 -2.53 -1.12 -14.70
N PRO A 220 -2.84 -1.59 -15.93
CA PRO A 220 -2.97 -0.73 -17.10
C PRO A 220 -3.89 0.47 -16.89
N GLY A 221 -3.41 1.66 -17.22
CA GLY A 221 -4.16 2.92 -17.12
C GLY A 221 -3.97 3.69 -15.80
N ILE A 222 -3.56 3.06 -14.69
CA ILE A 222 -3.39 3.80 -13.42
C ILE A 222 -2.22 4.77 -13.49
N ALA A 223 -1.04 4.31 -13.96
CA ALA A 223 0.12 5.20 -14.08
C ALA A 223 -0.12 6.35 -15.08
N ASP A 224 -0.86 6.09 -16.15
CA ASP A 224 -1.21 7.12 -17.13
C ASP A 224 -2.19 8.14 -16.52
N ALA A 225 -3.20 7.68 -15.78
CA ALA A 225 -4.10 8.58 -15.06
C ALA A 225 -3.35 9.50 -14.08
N LEU A 226 -2.29 9.00 -13.40
CA LEU A 226 -1.44 9.81 -12.52
C LEU A 226 -0.61 10.84 -13.29
N ARG A 227 -0.15 10.52 -14.50
CA ARG A 227 0.56 11.49 -15.35
C ARG A 227 -0.36 12.59 -15.88
N GLU A 228 -1.61 12.23 -16.17
CA GLU A 228 -2.59 13.09 -16.83
C GLU A 228 -3.43 13.92 -15.85
N THR A 229 -3.58 13.52 -14.59
CA THR A 229 -4.39 14.25 -13.61
C THR A 229 -3.95 15.71 -13.45
N ALA A 230 -4.90 16.61 -13.28
CA ALA A 230 -4.64 18.02 -12.94
C ALA A 230 -4.21 18.19 -11.47
N ALA A 231 -4.47 17.18 -10.62
CA ALA A 231 -4.07 17.19 -9.23
C ALA A 231 -2.54 17.09 -9.06
N PRO A 232 -1.93 17.78 -8.10
CA PRO A 232 -0.55 17.52 -7.72
C PRO A 232 -0.42 16.08 -7.18
N VAL A 233 0.66 15.40 -7.60
CA VAL A 233 1.03 14.06 -7.12
C VAL A 233 2.23 14.18 -6.19
N VAL A 234 2.03 13.90 -4.90
CA VAL A 234 3.06 13.99 -3.87
C VAL A 234 3.35 12.61 -3.31
N GLY A 235 4.62 12.25 -3.19
CA GLY A 235 5.03 11.01 -2.57
C GLY A 235 5.69 11.20 -1.21
N VAL A 236 5.65 10.15 -0.40
CA VAL A 236 6.30 10.07 0.92
C VAL A 236 7.30 8.92 0.92
N SER A 237 8.54 9.19 1.30
CA SER A 237 9.59 8.17 1.33
C SER A 237 9.27 7.05 2.34
N PRO A 238 9.37 5.77 1.93
CA PRO A 238 9.33 4.63 2.85
C PRO A 238 10.71 4.35 3.48
N ILE A 239 11.74 5.09 3.10
CA ILE A 239 13.11 4.94 3.57
C ILE A 239 13.47 6.14 4.44
N ILE A 240 14.05 5.89 5.60
CA ILE A 240 14.53 6.89 6.56
C ILE A 240 15.97 6.57 6.92
N GLY A 241 16.90 7.53 6.70
CA GLY A 241 18.31 7.36 7.02
C GLY A 241 18.97 6.17 6.31
N GLY A 242 18.58 5.90 5.06
CA GLY A 242 19.09 4.78 4.28
C GLY A 242 18.56 3.39 4.71
N ALA A 243 17.53 3.33 5.54
CA ALA A 243 16.96 2.08 6.05
C ALA A 243 15.45 2.03 5.89
N VAL A 244 14.91 0.80 5.74
CA VAL A 244 13.46 0.55 5.80
C VAL A 244 12.95 0.73 7.21
N VAL A 245 11.84 1.43 7.36
CA VAL A 245 11.18 1.58 8.67
C VAL A 245 10.54 0.26 9.11
N ARG A 246 9.93 -0.47 8.19
CA ARG A 246 9.29 -1.77 8.41
C ARG A 246 9.17 -2.53 7.10
N GLY A 247 9.31 -3.85 7.19
CA GLY A 247 9.15 -4.74 6.04
C GLY A 247 10.48 -5.05 5.35
N MET A 248 10.45 -5.20 4.02
CA MET A 248 11.56 -5.69 3.21
C MET A 248 11.77 -4.86 1.94
N ALA A 249 11.46 -3.56 2.00
CA ALA A 249 11.58 -2.71 0.82
C ALA A 249 13.03 -2.63 0.30
N ASP A 250 14.03 -2.78 1.16
CA ASP A 250 15.44 -2.89 0.83
C ASP A 250 15.74 -4.07 -0.12
N ALA A 251 15.29 -5.27 0.25
CA ALA A 251 15.45 -6.45 -0.59
C ALA A 251 14.69 -6.32 -1.92
N CYS A 252 13.50 -5.68 -1.89
CA CYS A 252 12.72 -5.41 -3.10
C CYS A 252 13.42 -4.40 -4.02
N LEU A 253 13.93 -3.30 -3.47
CA LEU A 253 14.66 -2.28 -4.22
C LEU A 253 15.95 -2.84 -4.83
N THR A 254 16.71 -3.63 -4.06
CA THR A 254 17.92 -4.30 -4.54
C THR A 254 17.62 -5.18 -5.76
N ALA A 255 16.51 -5.94 -5.75
CA ALA A 255 16.13 -6.83 -6.85
C ALA A 255 15.79 -6.07 -8.16
N ILE A 256 15.42 -4.79 -8.07
CA ILE A 256 15.15 -3.94 -9.24
C ILE A 256 16.28 -2.95 -9.54
N GLY A 257 17.42 -3.05 -8.83
CA GLY A 257 18.60 -2.20 -9.05
C GLY A 257 18.43 -0.76 -8.58
N VAL A 258 17.57 -0.51 -7.58
CA VAL A 258 17.37 0.80 -6.95
C VAL A 258 18.00 0.79 -5.56
N ASP A 259 18.75 1.83 -5.24
CA ASP A 259 19.38 1.97 -3.91
C ASP A 259 18.35 2.17 -2.80
N THR A 260 18.64 1.63 -1.61
CA THR A 260 17.80 1.83 -0.43
C THR A 260 18.08 3.20 0.17
N SER A 261 17.62 4.25 -0.50
CA SER A 261 17.73 5.64 -0.06
C SER A 261 16.49 6.44 -0.45
N ALA A 262 16.23 7.53 0.27
CA ALA A 262 15.02 8.34 0.08
C ALA A 262 15.01 9.04 -1.29
N ASP A 263 16.14 9.48 -1.78
CA ASP A 263 16.30 10.11 -3.10
C ASP A 263 16.15 9.09 -4.22
N ALA A 264 16.79 7.90 -4.12
CA ALA A 264 16.70 6.87 -5.14
C ALA A 264 15.26 6.41 -5.37
N VAL A 265 14.45 6.26 -4.30
CA VAL A 265 13.02 5.92 -4.43
C VAL A 265 12.23 7.05 -5.08
N GLY A 266 12.46 8.32 -4.69
CA GLY A 266 11.80 9.47 -5.33
C GLY A 266 12.13 9.56 -6.82
N LEU A 267 13.41 9.38 -7.18
CA LEU A 267 13.87 9.41 -8.57
C LEU A 267 13.41 8.17 -9.37
N HIS A 268 13.19 7.03 -8.72
CA HIS A 268 12.58 5.84 -9.35
C HIS A 268 11.15 6.12 -9.82
N TYR A 269 10.34 6.83 -9.05
CA TYR A 269 9.03 7.29 -9.50
C TYR A 269 9.13 8.40 -10.54
N GLY A 270 10.17 9.22 -10.48
CA GLY A 270 10.48 10.29 -11.41
C GLY A 270 9.54 11.49 -11.35
N THR A 271 9.96 12.61 -11.93
CA THR A 271 9.16 13.83 -12.00
C THR A 271 8.22 13.82 -13.19
N ARG A 272 6.98 14.28 -13.02
CA ARG A 272 5.98 14.39 -14.11
C ARG A 272 6.44 15.25 -15.29
N SER A 273 7.25 16.28 -15.03
CA SER A 273 7.81 17.13 -16.09
C SER A 273 8.73 16.37 -17.06
N SER A 274 9.24 15.20 -16.65
CA SER A 274 10.10 14.31 -17.45
C SER A 274 9.45 12.94 -17.74
N GLY A 275 8.11 12.84 -17.62
CA GLY A 275 7.38 11.60 -17.91
C GLY A 275 7.24 10.65 -16.74
N GLY A 276 7.75 10.98 -15.54
CA GLY A 276 7.52 10.26 -14.29
C GLY A 276 6.16 10.54 -13.67
N LEU A 277 6.05 10.39 -12.35
CA LEU A 277 4.76 10.41 -11.65
C LEU A 277 4.62 11.56 -10.64
N LEU A 278 5.71 12.10 -10.10
CA LEU A 278 5.69 13.00 -8.95
C LEU A 278 5.82 14.48 -9.33
N ASP A 279 5.14 15.34 -8.58
CA ASP A 279 5.36 16.78 -8.51
C ASP A 279 6.12 17.18 -7.24
N GLY A 280 5.92 16.42 -6.13
CA GLY A 280 6.56 16.66 -4.86
C GLY A 280 6.97 15.38 -4.14
N TRP A 281 8.02 15.46 -3.30
CA TRP A 281 8.55 14.34 -2.54
C TRP A 281 8.91 14.73 -1.11
N LEU A 282 8.48 13.96 -0.14
CA LEU A 282 8.86 14.13 1.26
C LEU A 282 9.89 13.10 1.68
N VAL A 283 10.98 13.58 2.29
CA VAL A 283 12.02 12.77 2.93
C VAL A 283 12.07 13.05 4.43
N ASP A 284 12.64 12.14 5.23
CA ASP A 284 12.82 12.41 6.65
C ASP A 284 13.85 13.52 6.91
N THR A 285 13.75 14.17 8.06
CA THR A 285 14.70 15.22 8.48
C THR A 285 16.15 14.73 8.55
N VAL A 286 16.38 13.43 8.82
CA VAL A 286 17.74 12.86 8.79
C VAL A 286 18.32 12.76 7.38
N ASP A 287 17.46 12.80 6.37
CA ASP A 287 17.80 12.73 4.93
C ASP A 287 17.82 14.12 4.27
N GLU A 288 17.72 15.22 5.03
CA GLU A 288 17.70 16.61 4.51
C GLU A 288 18.83 16.89 3.53
N ALA A 289 20.01 16.32 3.75
CA ALA A 289 21.17 16.48 2.87
C ALA A 289 20.94 15.95 1.43
N LEU A 290 19.92 15.10 1.20
CA LEU A 290 19.56 14.57 -0.13
C LEU A 290 18.67 15.54 -0.92
N VAL A 291 17.99 16.49 -0.27
CA VAL A 291 17.03 17.41 -0.90
C VAL A 291 17.63 18.18 -2.09
N PRO A 292 18.83 18.80 -2.00
CA PRO A 292 19.40 19.52 -3.15
C PRO A 292 19.62 18.63 -4.39
N GLY A 293 19.96 17.34 -4.21
CA GLY A 293 20.13 16.39 -5.30
C GLY A 293 18.80 16.02 -5.98
N ILE A 294 17.75 15.85 -5.18
CA ILE A 294 16.39 15.58 -5.66
C ILE A 294 15.86 16.78 -6.46
N GLU A 295 16.05 18.00 -5.94
CA GLU A 295 15.63 19.23 -6.61
C GLU A 295 16.41 19.49 -7.90
N ALA A 296 17.71 19.18 -7.93
CA ALA A 296 18.51 19.27 -9.15
C ALA A 296 18.03 18.29 -10.24
N ALA A 297 17.37 17.19 -9.87
CA ALA A 297 16.71 16.28 -10.80
C ALA A 297 15.30 16.76 -11.22
N GLY A 298 14.85 17.92 -10.75
CA GLY A 298 13.59 18.55 -11.13
C GLY A 298 12.37 18.13 -10.31
N LEU A 299 12.56 17.47 -9.18
CA LEU A 299 11.50 17.06 -8.27
C LEU A 299 11.53 17.93 -7.01
N THR A 300 10.47 18.71 -6.77
CA THR A 300 10.36 19.50 -5.53
C THR A 300 10.37 18.61 -4.31
N ALA A 301 11.29 18.87 -3.36
CA ALA A 301 11.45 18.04 -2.18
C ALA A 301 11.45 18.85 -0.89
N ARG A 302 11.05 18.20 0.22
CA ARG A 302 11.06 18.79 1.56
C ARG A 302 11.41 17.74 2.59
N ALA A 303 12.27 18.09 3.56
CA ALA A 303 12.59 17.25 4.70
C ALA A 303 11.65 17.57 5.88
N VAL A 304 10.93 16.54 6.34
CA VAL A 304 9.96 16.60 7.45
C VAL A 304 10.03 15.31 8.27
N PRO A 305 9.55 15.28 9.53
CA PRO A 305 9.49 14.03 10.29
C PRO A 305 8.54 13.02 9.63
N LEU A 306 9.05 11.83 9.22
CA LEU A 306 8.26 10.80 8.54
C LEU A 306 7.75 9.67 9.47
N TRP A 307 8.20 9.61 10.72
CA TRP A 307 7.85 8.52 11.63
C TRP A 307 6.38 8.53 12.04
N LEU A 308 5.65 7.46 11.66
CA LEU A 308 4.24 7.23 11.98
C LEU A 308 4.10 6.47 13.32
N ARG A 309 4.45 7.13 14.43
CA ARG A 309 4.48 6.51 15.78
C ARG A 309 3.09 6.44 16.41
N ASP A 310 2.30 7.46 16.21
CA ASP A 310 0.99 7.69 16.81
C ASP A 310 0.07 8.47 15.85
N PRO A 311 -1.21 8.68 16.19
CA PRO A 311 -2.12 9.45 15.34
C PRO A 311 -1.69 10.90 15.13
N GLU A 312 -1.06 11.54 16.11
CA GLU A 312 -0.60 12.92 16.06
C GLU A 312 0.53 13.10 15.05
N THR A 313 1.56 12.27 15.10
CA THR A 313 2.67 12.30 14.14
C THR A 313 2.19 11.96 12.74
N SER A 314 1.24 11.03 12.61
CA SER A 314 0.64 10.69 11.32
C SER A 314 -0.17 11.85 10.73
N ALA A 315 -0.92 12.59 11.55
CA ALA A 315 -1.68 13.77 11.12
C ALA A 315 -0.75 14.94 10.75
N ALA A 316 0.34 15.13 11.50
CA ALA A 316 1.34 16.15 11.18
C ALA A 316 1.98 15.88 9.81
N LEU A 317 2.38 14.62 9.53
CA LEU A 317 2.92 14.26 8.20
C LEU A 317 1.88 14.47 7.10
N ALA A 318 0.62 14.10 7.32
CA ALA A 318 -0.43 14.34 6.33
C ALA A 318 -0.61 15.84 6.04
N SER A 319 -0.51 16.70 7.05
CA SER A 319 -0.56 18.15 6.87
C SER A 319 0.62 18.69 6.03
N GLU A 320 1.83 18.13 6.21
CA GLU A 320 3.00 18.47 5.39
C GLU A 320 2.82 18.02 3.93
N VAL A 321 2.22 16.84 3.70
CA VAL A 321 1.87 16.38 2.34
C VAL A 321 0.92 17.35 1.67
N LEU A 322 -0.17 17.77 2.36
CA LEU A 322 -1.14 18.72 1.81
C LEU A 322 -0.53 20.11 1.57
N SER A 323 0.39 20.54 2.46
CA SER A 323 1.15 21.78 2.28
C SER A 323 2.03 21.71 1.04
N LEU A 324 2.82 20.65 0.87
CA LEU A 324 3.66 20.48 -0.32
C LEU A 324 2.81 20.41 -1.59
N ALA A 325 1.67 19.70 -1.54
CA ALA A 325 0.75 19.63 -2.67
C ALA A 325 0.22 21.01 -3.07
N ALA A 326 -0.03 21.90 -2.11
CA ALA A 326 -0.45 23.27 -2.41
C ALA A 326 0.67 24.09 -3.08
N ASP A 327 1.93 23.88 -2.67
CA ASP A 327 3.09 24.60 -3.22
C ASP A 327 3.45 24.16 -4.65
N VAL A 328 3.25 22.87 -4.98
CA VAL A 328 3.56 22.30 -6.32
C VAL A 328 2.36 22.29 -7.27
N ARG A 329 1.22 22.86 -6.85
CA ARG A 329 0.01 22.96 -7.68
C ARG A 329 0.30 23.81 -8.91
N ARG A 330 0.05 23.24 -10.09
CA ARG A 330 0.25 23.90 -11.39
C ARG A 330 -0.90 24.85 -11.76
#